data_78e9d914397c6baa8eb63f3661676855
#
_entry.id   78e9d914397c6baa8eb63f3661676855
#
_cell.length_a   1.000
_cell.length_b   1.000
_cell.length_c   1.000
_cell.angle_alpha   90.00
_cell.angle_beta   90.00
_cell.angle_gamma   90.00
#
_symmetry.space_group_name_H-M   'P 1'
#
loop_
_entity.id
_entity.type
_entity.pdbx_description
1 polymer ?
#
loop_
_entity_poly.entity_id
_entity_poly.type
_entity_poly.pdbx_seq_one_letter_code
_entity_poly.pdbx_strand_id
1 'polypeptide(L)'
;GVLRGLHFQKQYPQCKLVRAVRGTVFDVAVDLRANSETYGKWYGVTLSAENKKQFLIPEGFAHGFLVLSDEAEFCYKVNDFWHSNDEGGMAWNDPEIGIEWPELKGEYKGSASAEGYTLEDGTALNLSDKDQKWLGLKDTFKF
;
A
#
# COMPACT_ATOMS: atom_id res chain seq x y z
N GLY A 1 10.10 3.18 7.60
CA GLY A 1 8.81 3.75 7.99
C GLY A 1 8.09 4.52 6.88
N VAL A 2 8.59 4.49 5.62
CA VAL A 2 7.85 5.06 4.49
C VAL A 2 6.66 4.17 4.16
N LEU A 3 5.44 4.74 4.25
CA LEU A 3 4.21 4.11 3.78
C LEU A 3 3.68 4.90 2.58
N ARG A 4 3.28 4.20 1.53
CA ARG A 4 2.62 4.78 0.36
C ARG A 4 1.39 3.96 0.02
N GLY A 5 0.27 4.65 -0.21
CA GLY A 5 -0.97 3.97 -0.60
C GLY A 5 -2.19 4.39 0.20
N LEU A 6 -3.26 3.70 -0.02
CA LEU A 6 -3.44 2.65 -1.02
C LEU A 6 -3.93 3.28 -2.33
N HIS A 7 -3.27 2.99 -3.45
CA HIS A 7 -3.52 3.67 -4.72
C HIS A 7 -4.10 2.75 -5.79
N PHE A 8 -4.88 3.34 -6.69
CA PHE A 8 -5.40 2.72 -7.91
C PHE A 8 -5.65 3.79 -8.98
N GLN A 9 -5.92 3.39 -10.22
CA GLN A 9 -6.47 4.24 -11.27
C GLN A 9 -7.89 3.80 -11.56
N LYS A 10 -8.80 4.75 -11.79
CA LYS A 10 -10.25 4.52 -11.85
C LYS A 10 -10.71 4.04 -13.22
N GLN A 11 -10.33 4.78 -14.27
CA GLN A 11 -10.73 4.51 -15.66
C GLN A 11 -9.68 3.70 -16.41
N TYR A 12 -8.44 3.77 -15.97
CA TYR A 12 -7.30 3.04 -16.54
C TYR A 12 -6.66 2.15 -15.47
N PRO A 13 -7.41 1.16 -14.93
CA PRO A 13 -6.91 0.32 -13.86
C PRO A 13 -5.66 -0.44 -14.29
N GLN A 14 -4.70 -0.54 -13.41
CA GLN A 14 -3.43 -1.21 -13.68
C GLN A 14 -3.35 -2.56 -12.98
N CYS A 15 -2.97 -3.59 -13.73
CA CYS A 15 -2.38 -4.78 -13.17
C CYS A 15 -0.89 -4.48 -12.87
N LYS A 16 -0.44 -4.84 -11.67
CA LYS A 16 0.92 -4.53 -11.21
C LYS A 16 1.66 -5.81 -10.82
N LEU A 17 2.88 -5.97 -11.33
CA LEU A 17 3.81 -6.98 -10.82
C LEU A 17 4.94 -6.25 -10.09
N VAL A 18 5.04 -6.47 -8.78
CA VAL A 18 5.96 -5.75 -7.91
C VAL A 18 6.97 -6.65 -7.23
N ARG A 19 8.15 -6.12 -6.90
CA ARG A 19 9.18 -6.78 -6.11
C ARG A 19 10.12 -5.78 -5.46
N ALA A 20 10.74 -6.15 -4.35
CA ALA A 20 11.89 -5.43 -3.81
C ALA A 20 13.18 -5.99 -4.41
N VAL A 21 14.03 -5.12 -4.97
CA VAL A 21 15.38 -5.49 -5.47
C VAL A 21 16.47 -5.12 -4.46
N ARG A 22 16.15 -4.24 -3.51
CA ARG A 22 16.96 -3.90 -2.34
C ARG A 22 16.04 -3.67 -1.15
N GLY A 23 16.49 -4.07 0.06
CA GLY A 23 15.73 -3.91 1.28
C GLY A 23 14.49 -4.79 1.38
N THR A 24 13.58 -4.40 2.24
CA THR A 24 12.37 -5.18 2.60
C THR A 24 11.17 -4.26 2.69
N VAL A 25 10.06 -4.68 2.12
CA VAL A 25 8.76 -3.99 2.22
C VAL A 25 7.66 -4.98 2.63
N PHE A 26 6.66 -4.50 3.33
CA PHE A 26 5.38 -5.19 3.46
C PHE A 26 4.43 -4.59 2.45
N ASP A 27 3.98 -5.39 1.52
CA ASP A 27 3.16 -4.99 0.38
C ASP A 27 1.74 -5.47 0.56
N VAL A 28 0.75 -4.61 0.29
CA VAL A 28 -0.67 -4.86 0.57
C VAL A 28 -1.51 -4.57 -0.66
N ALA A 29 -2.44 -5.46 -0.95
CA ALA A 29 -3.49 -5.28 -1.94
C ALA A 29 -4.87 -5.46 -1.29
N VAL A 30 -5.82 -4.58 -1.60
CA VAL A 30 -7.22 -4.62 -1.15
C VAL A 30 -8.14 -4.73 -2.34
N ASP A 31 -9.03 -5.71 -2.35
CA ASP A 31 -10.01 -5.90 -3.43
C ASP A 31 -11.10 -4.82 -3.38
N LEU A 32 -11.21 -3.99 -4.42
CA LEU A 32 -12.24 -2.96 -4.56
C LEU A 32 -13.28 -3.28 -5.65
N ARG A 33 -13.29 -4.50 -6.17
CA ARG A 33 -14.26 -4.95 -7.19
C ARG A 33 -15.60 -5.24 -6.52
N ALA A 34 -16.61 -4.41 -6.80
CA ALA A 34 -17.92 -4.42 -6.13
C ALA A 34 -18.63 -5.77 -6.13
N ASN A 35 -18.46 -6.56 -7.20
CA ASN A 35 -19.12 -7.86 -7.38
C ASN A 35 -18.21 -9.05 -7.00
N SER A 36 -17.06 -8.80 -6.39
CA SER A 36 -16.13 -9.85 -5.96
C SER A 36 -16.55 -10.43 -4.60
N GLU A 37 -16.44 -11.74 -4.45
CA GLU A 37 -16.59 -12.42 -3.15
C GLU A 37 -15.57 -11.97 -2.11
N THR A 38 -14.46 -11.39 -2.56
CA THR A 38 -13.39 -10.86 -1.72
C THR A 38 -13.39 -9.33 -1.61
N TYR A 39 -14.48 -8.67 -2.03
CA TYR A 39 -14.60 -7.21 -1.88
C TYR A 39 -14.30 -6.77 -0.44
N GLY A 40 -13.42 -5.78 -0.29
CA GLY A 40 -12.99 -5.27 1.01
C GLY A 40 -12.00 -6.18 1.75
N LYS A 41 -11.62 -7.33 1.20
CA LYS A 41 -10.57 -8.17 1.81
C LYS A 41 -9.21 -7.70 1.36
N TRP A 42 -8.23 -7.83 2.26
CA TRP A 42 -6.85 -7.51 1.97
C TRP A 42 -5.95 -8.74 2.02
N TYR A 43 -4.84 -8.66 1.32
CA TYR A 43 -3.74 -9.61 1.39
C TYR A 43 -2.42 -8.85 1.50
N GLY A 44 -1.58 -9.25 2.45
CA GLY A 44 -0.27 -8.67 2.68
C GLY A 44 0.85 -9.70 2.53
N VAL A 45 1.98 -9.27 1.97
CA VAL A 45 3.15 -10.12 1.77
C VAL A 45 4.45 -9.33 1.99
N THR A 46 5.40 -9.95 2.67
CA THR A 46 6.75 -9.39 2.77
C THR A 46 7.54 -9.72 1.51
N LEU A 47 8.04 -8.67 0.85
CA LEU A 47 8.91 -8.74 -0.32
C LEU A 47 10.29 -8.23 0.06
N SER A 48 11.34 -8.99 -0.28
CA SER A 48 12.72 -8.56 -0.01
C SER A 48 13.68 -8.98 -1.12
N ALA A 49 14.85 -8.34 -1.15
CA ALA A 49 15.93 -8.73 -2.05
C ALA A 49 16.38 -10.20 -1.82
N GLU A 50 16.31 -10.68 -0.57
CA GLU A 50 16.69 -12.04 -0.20
C GLU A 50 15.64 -13.07 -0.62
N ASN A 51 14.35 -12.81 -0.32
CA ASN A 51 13.30 -13.79 -0.60
C ASN A 51 12.90 -13.84 -2.08
N LYS A 52 13.24 -12.81 -2.86
CA LYS A 52 13.01 -12.70 -4.32
C LYS A 52 11.55 -12.90 -4.73
N LYS A 53 10.62 -12.77 -3.81
CA LYS A 53 9.20 -12.89 -4.10
C LYS A 53 8.75 -11.75 -5.01
N GLN A 54 7.79 -12.07 -5.85
CA GLN A 54 7.05 -11.11 -6.66
C GLN A 54 5.59 -11.19 -6.29
N PHE A 55 4.90 -10.06 -6.31
CA PHE A 55 3.48 -9.98 -6.04
C PHE A 55 2.75 -9.46 -7.27
N LEU A 56 1.80 -10.25 -7.79
CA LEU A 56 0.92 -9.85 -8.87
C LEU A 56 -0.38 -9.31 -8.26
N ILE A 57 -0.67 -8.04 -8.56
CA ILE A 57 -1.86 -7.34 -8.08
C ILE A 57 -2.75 -7.08 -9.29
N PRO A 58 -3.92 -7.74 -9.39
CA PRO A 58 -4.83 -7.55 -10.51
C PRO A 58 -5.42 -6.13 -10.58
N GLU A 59 -6.01 -5.80 -11.73
CA GLU A 59 -6.85 -4.61 -11.86
C GLU A 59 -8.01 -4.64 -10.86
N GLY A 60 -8.44 -3.47 -10.39
CA GLY A 60 -9.52 -3.36 -9.40
C GLY A 60 -9.09 -3.52 -7.95
N PHE A 61 -7.77 -3.58 -7.69
CA PHE A 61 -7.23 -3.59 -6.35
C PHE A 61 -6.59 -2.24 -5.98
N ALA A 62 -6.79 -1.80 -4.74
CA ALA A 62 -5.98 -0.76 -4.14
C ALA A 62 -4.65 -1.37 -3.66
N HIS A 63 -3.55 -0.65 -3.86
CA HIS A 63 -2.21 -1.14 -3.60
C HIS A 63 -1.39 -0.15 -2.78
N GLY A 64 -0.68 -0.65 -1.80
CA GLY A 64 0.24 0.13 -0.98
C GLY A 64 1.31 -0.72 -0.33
N PHE A 65 2.30 -0.06 0.28
CA PHE A 65 3.39 -0.74 0.95
C PHE A 65 3.96 0.06 2.11
N LEU A 66 4.57 -0.66 3.04
CA LEU A 66 5.36 -0.13 4.16
C LEU A 66 6.81 -0.61 4.04
N VAL A 67 7.76 0.31 4.06
CA VAL A 67 9.20 -0.01 4.06
C VAL A 67 9.62 -0.45 5.47
N LEU A 68 10.18 -1.66 5.57
CA LEU A 68 10.60 -2.30 6.82
C LEU A 68 12.11 -2.26 7.07
N SER A 69 12.89 -1.77 6.10
CA SER A 69 14.36 -1.62 6.17
C SER A 69 14.76 -0.14 6.09
N ASP A 70 16.06 0.16 6.27
CA ASP A 70 16.62 1.53 6.11
C ASP A 70 16.29 2.11 4.74
N GLU A 71 16.50 1.28 3.72
CA GLU A 71 16.30 1.61 2.33
C GLU A 71 15.55 0.48 1.65
N ALA A 72 14.78 0.82 0.62
CA ALA A 72 14.21 -0.16 -0.29
C ALA A 72 14.21 0.38 -1.72
N GLU A 73 14.59 -0.47 -2.66
CA GLU A 73 14.33 -0.27 -4.09
C GLU A 73 13.18 -1.18 -4.48
N PHE A 74 12.08 -0.55 -4.89
CA PHE A 74 10.83 -1.23 -5.17
C PHE A 74 10.47 -1.06 -6.64
N CYS A 75 10.42 -2.17 -7.38
CA CYS A 75 10.21 -2.19 -8.81
C CYS A 75 8.79 -2.60 -9.17
N TYR A 76 8.22 -1.89 -10.14
CA TYR A 76 6.90 -2.16 -10.72
C TYR A 76 7.02 -2.51 -12.20
N LYS A 77 6.25 -3.51 -12.63
CA LYS A 77 5.84 -3.66 -14.02
C LYS A 77 4.32 -3.50 -14.05
N VAL A 78 3.86 -2.68 -14.98
CA VAL A 78 2.43 -2.37 -15.12
C VAL A 78 1.99 -2.60 -16.57
N ASN A 79 0.71 -2.92 -16.77
CA ASN A 79 0.16 -3.18 -18.09
C ASN A 79 -0.41 -1.93 -18.77
N ASP A 80 -0.50 -0.81 -18.05
CA ASP A 80 -0.95 0.48 -18.60
C ASP A 80 -0.14 1.63 -17.99
N PHE A 81 -0.12 2.78 -18.66
CA PHE A 81 0.60 3.97 -18.21
C PHE A 81 -0.04 4.58 -16.97
N TRP A 82 0.77 5.35 -16.25
CA TRP A 82 0.26 6.17 -15.16
C TRP A 82 -0.46 7.43 -15.69
N HIS A 83 -1.69 7.62 -15.25
CA HIS A 83 -2.54 8.74 -15.57
C HIS A 83 -2.78 9.57 -14.29
N SER A 84 -2.07 10.69 -14.16
CA SER A 84 -2.09 11.52 -12.95
C SER A 84 -3.48 12.04 -12.57
N ASN A 85 -4.34 12.28 -13.57
CA ASN A 85 -5.69 12.77 -13.36
C ASN A 85 -6.72 11.67 -13.06
N ASP A 86 -6.30 10.40 -13.14
CA ASP A 86 -7.16 9.23 -12.92
C ASP A 86 -6.87 8.54 -11.58
N GLU A 87 -5.89 9.04 -10.83
CA GLU A 87 -5.48 8.45 -9.57
C GLU A 87 -6.62 8.51 -8.54
N GLY A 88 -6.83 7.41 -7.85
CA GLY A 88 -7.67 7.28 -6.67
C GLY A 88 -6.90 6.60 -5.56
N GLY A 89 -7.50 6.63 -4.37
CA GLY A 89 -6.89 5.97 -3.23
C GLY A 89 -7.89 5.64 -2.14
N MET A 90 -7.42 4.83 -1.20
CA MET A 90 -8.15 4.43 -0.02
C MET A 90 -7.27 4.62 1.22
N ALA A 91 -7.89 4.97 2.33
CA ALA A 91 -7.18 5.15 3.60
C ALA A 91 -6.45 3.88 4.03
N TRP A 92 -5.16 3.99 4.29
CA TRP A 92 -4.28 2.90 4.70
C TRP A 92 -4.65 2.31 6.07
N ASN A 93 -5.32 3.10 6.91
CA ASN A 93 -5.71 2.80 8.29
C ASN A 93 -7.23 2.63 8.48
N ASP A 94 -7.95 2.32 7.41
CA ASP A 94 -9.40 2.10 7.50
C ASP A 94 -9.71 0.93 8.44
N PRO A 95 -10.48 1.14 9.52
CA PRO A 95 -10.82 0.09 10.48
C PRO A 95 -11.75 -0.99 9.91
N GLU A 96 -12.51 -0.70 8.84
CA GLU A 96 -13.34 -1.71 8.18
C GLU A 96 -12.50 -2.73 7.42
N ILE A 97 -11.38 -2.30 6.87
CA ILE A 97 -10.42 -3.18 6.19
C ILE A 97 -9.55 -3.90 7.23
N GLY A 98 -9.09 -3.19 8.24
CA GLY A 98 -8.32 -3.76 9.34
C GLY A 98 -6.98 -4.34 8.89
N ILE A 99 -6.21 -3.62 8.06
CA ILE A 99 -4.89 -4.07 7.64
C ILE A 99 -3.96 -4.13 8.86
N GLU A 100 -3.41 -5.31 9.09
CA GLU A 100 -2.43 -5.56 10.15
C GLU A 100 -1.02 -5.19 9.64
N TRP A 101 -0.67 -3.91 9.75
CA TRP A 101 0.65 -3.44 9.37
C TRP A 101 1.71 -3.94 10.36
N PRO A 102 2.85 -4.48 9.87
CA PRO A 102 3.89 -4.96 10.77
C PRO A 102 4.54 -3.81 11.56
N GLU A 103 4.96 -4.10 12.76
CA GLU A 103 5.76 -3.20 13.57
C GLU A 103 7.13 -2.92 12.93
N LEU A 104 7.57 -1.68 13.01
CA LEU A 104 8.93 -1.30 12.66
C LEU A 104 9.88 -1.62 13.81
N LYS A 105 11.02 -2.23 13.50
CA LYS A 105 12.00 -2.68 14.49
C LYS A 105 13.24 -1.77 14.52
N GLY A 106 13.90 -1.71 15.70
CA GLY A 106 15.19 -1.03 15.84
C GLY A 106 15.08 0.49 15.65
N GLU A 107 16.06 1.04 14.97
CA GLU A 107 16.25 2.49 14.77
C GLU A 107 15.23 3.13 13.80
N TYR A 108 14.47 2.33 13.06
CA TYR A 108 13.38 2.82 12.22
C TYR A 108 12.17 3.29 13.02
N LYS A 109 12.06 2.81 14.24
CA LYS A 109 10.97 3.17 15.13
C LYS A 109 11.08 4.65 15.51
N GLY A 110 10.13 5.46 15.04
CA GLY A 110 10.09 6.88 15.31
C GLY A 110 10.94 7.76 14.38
N SER A 111 11.56 7.19 13.33
CA SER A 111 12.28 7.98 12.32
C SER A 111 11.37 8.70 11.34
N ALA A 112 10.09 8.41 11.36
CA ALA A 112 9.13 8.98 10.44
C ALA A 112 8.60 10.35 10.90
N SER A 113 8.31 11.22 9.95
CA SER A 113 7.96 12.63 10.17
C SER A 113 6.50 13.00 9.90
N ALA A 114 5.61 12.02 9.71
CA ALA A 114 4.20 12.30 9.51
C ALA A 114 3.51 12.58 10.85
N GLU A 115 3.29 13.85 11.17
CA GLU A 115 2.57 14.25 12.38
C GLU A 115 1.18 13.60 12.43
N GLY A 116 0.89 12.91 13.52
CA GLY A 116 -0.41 12.34 13.81
C GLY A 116 -0.69 10.96 13.19
N TYR A 117 0.22 10.38 12.42
CA TYR A 117 0.05 9.06 11.82
C TYR A 117 1.00 8.05 12.45
N THR A 118 0.43 7.14 13.24
CA THR A 118 1.17 6.09 13.94
C THR A 118 0.50 4.74 13.75
N LEU A 119 1.30 3.68 13.84
CA LEU A 119 0.79 2.32 14.05
C LEU A 119 0.27 2.16 15.49
N GLU A 120 -0.46 1.08 15.77
CA GLU A 120 -0.99 0.78 17.13
C GLU A 120 0.09 0.78 18.21
N ASP A 121 1.31 0.38 17.87
CA ASP A 121 2.47 0.38 18.78
C ASP A 121 3.09 1.78 19.01
N GLY A 122 2.52 2.82 18.40
CA GLY A 122 3.01 4.20 18.50
C GLY A 122 4.14 4.54 17.50
N THR A 123 4.46 3.64 16.54
CA THR A 123 5.47 3.91 15.51
C THR A 123 4.97 4.96 14.53
N ALA A 124 5.68 6.09 14.40
CA ALA A 124 5.38 7.13 13.44
C ALA A 124 5.68 6.67 12.00
N LEU A 125 4.80 7.04 11.06
CA LEU A 125 4.92 6.69 9.64
C LEU A 125 5.26 7.91 8.78
N ASN A 126 6.05 7.69 7.73
CA ASN A 126 6.31 8.68 6.70
C ASN A 126 5.31 8.52 5.55
N LEU A 127 4.30 9.38 5.52
CA LEU A 127 3.24 9.43 4.51
C LEU A 127 3.42 10.62 3.58
N SER A 128 2.98 10.48 2.34
CA SER A 128 2.82 11.65 1.46
C SER A 128 1.55 12.45 1.84
N ASP A 129 1.49 13.72 1.47
CA ASP A 129 0.33 14.59 1.76
C ASP A 129 -0.98 14.03 1.20
N LYS A 130 -0.94 13.38 0.05
CA LYS A 130 -2.13 12.76 -0.56
C LYS A 130 -2.58 11.52 0.20
N ASP A 131 -1.64 10.72 0.70
CA ASP A 131 -1.94 9.47 1.41
C ASP A 131 -2.59 9.70 2.78
N GLN A 132 -2.50 10.92 3.28
CA GLN A 132 -3.16 11.35 4.52
C GLN A 132 -4.64 11.75 4.33
N LYS A 133 -5.12 11.85 3.08
CA LYS A 133 -6.44 12.43 2.75
C LYS A 133 -7.42 11.44 2.11
N TRP A 134 -6.98 10.22 1.85
CA TRP A 134 -7.84 9.22 1.25
C TRP A 134 -8.99 8.81 2.18
N LEU A 135 -10.15 8.58 1.57
CA LEU A 135 -11.35 8.11 2.27
C LEU A 135 -11.31 6.60 2.51
N GLY A 136 -12.11 6.14 3.47
CA GLY A 136 -12.25 4.71 3.77
C GLY A 136 -13.05 3.95 2.71
N LEU A 137 -13.21 2.65 2.92
CA LEU A 137 -13.85 1.71 1.99
C LEU A 137 -15.26 2.15 1.55
N LYS A 138 -16.04 2.74 2.46
CA LYS A 138 -17.41 3.18 2.18
C LYS A 138 -17.49 4.24 1.10
N ASP A 139 -16.56 5.17 1.12
CA ASP A 139 -16.56 6.41 0.34
C ASP A 139 -15.55 6.39 -0.81
N THR A 140 -14.73 5.34 -0.92
CA THR A 140 -13.78 5.18 -2.02
C THR A 140 -14.45 4.65 -3.27
N PHE A 141 -13.75 4.78 -4.41
CA PHE A 141 -14.19 4.26 -5.70
C PHE A 141 -14.26 2.72 -5.68
N LYS A 142 -15.24 2.18 -6.38
CA LYS A 142 -15.45 0.73 -6.56
C LYS A 142 -15.41 0.38 -8.03
N PHE A 143 -14.73 -0.72 -8.34
CA PHE A 143 -14.65 -1.27 -9.69
C PHE A 143 -15.81 -2.22 -10.01
#